data_d526254c292f2caf5cb6e99ea508a2d7
#
_entry.id   d526254c292f2caf5cb6e99ea508a2d7
#
_cell.length_a   1.000
_cell.length_b   1.000
_cell.length_c   1.000
_cell.angle_alpha   90.00
_cell.angle_beta   90.00
_cell.angle_gamma   90.00
#
_symmetry.space_group_name_H-M   'P 1'
#
loop_
_entity.id
_entity.type
_entity.pdbx_description
1 polymer ?
#
loop_
_entity_poly.entity_id
_entity_poly.type
_entity_poly.pdbx_seq_one_letter_code
_entity_poly.pdbx_strand_id
1 'polypeptide(L)'
;MTRLLIDTNVFLDVILERGTLCESSAPVLDLWSRPGYELLMPAHSAATIAYIVESNKGRDKARQALSLCLGIAHVAALDETAILRGLSYDFKDTEDSFIAAIAEREQADAIITNNVKDFTLSPVPAVTPAEYLARLAAE
;
A
#
# COMPACT_ATOMS: atom_id res chain seq x y z
N MET A 1 18.02 0.61 -4.46
CA MET A 1 16.70 1.26 -4.35
C MET A 1 15.76 0.34 -3.58
N THR A 2 15.19 0.81 -2.52
CA THR A 2 14.20 0.05 -1.74
C THR A 2 12.80 0.38 -2.23
N ARG A 3 12.07 -0.64 -2.69
CA ARG A 3 10.71 -0.51 -3.19
C ARG A 3 9.72 -1.09 -2.19
N LEU A 4 8.78 -0.29 -1.76
CA LEU A 4 7.73 -0.70 -0.82
C LEU A 4 6.38 -0.57 -1.49
N LEU A 5 5.64 -1.68 -1.57
CA LEU A 5 4.25 -1.65 -2.02
C LEU A 5 3.37 -1.36 -0.81
N ILE A 6 2.61 -0.30 -0.90
CA ILE A 6 1.78 0.18 0.22
C ILE A 6 0.34 -0.30 0.01
N ASP A 7 -0.17 -1.08 0.97
CA ASP A 7 -1.54 -1.54 0.95
C ASP A 7 -2.50 -0.36 1.09
N THR A 8 -3.67 -0.45 0.46
CA THR A 8 -4.69 0.59 0.42
C THR A 8 -5.01 1.19 1.79
N ASN A 9 -5.16 0.34 2.81
CA ASN A 9 -5.54 0.79 4.14
C ASN A 9 -4.48 1.65 4.82
N VAL A 10 -3.21 1.50 4.46
CA VAL A 10 -2.15 2.34 5.01
C VAL A 10 -2.34 3.80 4.56
N PHE A 11 -2.67 4.01 3.28
CA PHE A 11 -3.02 5.34 2.79
C PHE A 11 -4.26 5.88 3.52
N LEU A 12 -5.30 5.06 3.65
CA LEU A 12 -6.55 5.48 4.30
C LEU A 12 -6.37 5.80 5.78
N ASP A 13 -5.49 5.09 6.48
CA ASP A 13 -5.19 5.36 7.88
C ASP A 13 -4.68 6.80 8.08
N VAL A 14 -3.89 7.29 7.13
CA VAL A 14 -3.36 8.66 7.18
C VAL A 14 -4.40 9.66 6.70
N ILE A 15 -5.04 9.39 5.56
CA ILE A 15 -6.03 10.31 4.97
C ILE A 15 -7.20 10.56 5.93
N LEU A 16 -7.68 9.49 6.59
CA LEU A 16 -8.81 9.56 7.51
C LEU A 16 -8.41 9.74 8.97
N GLU A 17 -7.11 9.90 9.23
CA GLU A 17 -6.58 10.13 10.58
C GLU A 17 -7.07 9.08 11.59
N ARG A 18 -6.84 7.81 11.27
CA ARG A 18 -7.33 6.67 12.07
C ARG A 18 -6.50 6.39 13.32
N GLY A 19 -6.39 7.36 14.23
CA GLY A 19 -5.79 7.19 15.56
C GLY A 19 -4.37 6.63 15.55
N THR A 20 -4.12 5.56 16.30
CA THR A 20 -2.79 4.94 16.41
C THR A 20 -2.27 4.38 15.09
N LEU A 21 -3.16 3.98 14.18
CA LEU A 21 -2.76 3.51 12.86
C LEU A 21 -2.14 4.65 12.05
N CYS A 22 -2.69 5.86 12.16
CA CYS A 22 -2.11 7.03 11.51
C CYS A 22 -0.71 7.32 12.03
N GLU A 23 -0.49 7.19 13.34
CA GLU A 23 0.83 7.43 13.95
C GLU A 23 1.93 6.53 13.39
N SER A 24 1.60 5.30 13.05
CA SER A 24 2.57 4.35 12.47
C SER A 24 2.65 4.49 10.95
N SER A 25 1.53 4.72 10.29
CA SER A 25 1.46 4.77 8.81
C SER A 25 2.07 6.03 8.24
N ALA A 26 1.88 7.19 8.88
CA ALA A 26 2.38 8.46 8.36
C ALA A 26 3.92 8.48 8.20
N PRO A 27 4.71 8.04 9.19
CA PRO A 27 6.17 8.00 9.01
C PRO A 27 6.64 7.08 7.90
N VAL A 28 5.90 5.98 7.63
CA VAL A 28 6.25 5.09 6.52
C VAL A 28 5.99 5.79 5.18
N LEU A 29 4.87 6.49 5.05
CA LEU A 29 4.58 7.25 3.84
C LEU A 29 5.62 8.36 3.61
N ASP A 30 6.17 8.94 4.67
CA ASP A 30 7.21 9.96 4.57
C ASP A 30 8.53 9.44 4.00
N LEU A 31 8.70 8.13 3.92
CA LEU A 31 9.91 7.53 3.32
C LEU A 31 10.06 7.87 1.83
N TRP A 32 8.99 8.31 1.16
CA TRP A 32 9.07 8.70 -0.26
C TRP A 32 10.14 9.75 -0.52
N SER A 33 10.39 10.63 0.44
CA SER A 33 11.36 11.72 0.31
C SER A 33 12.78 11.31 0.71
N ARG A 34 12.94 10.11 1.27
CA ARG A 34 14.25 9.61 1.68
C ARG A 34 14.99 9.04 0.47
N PRO A 35 16.26 9.43 0.24
CA PRO A 35 17.03 8.88 -0.88
C PRO A 35 17.07 7.35 -0.86
N GLY A 36 16.89 6.75 -2.03
CA GLY A 36 16.92 5.30 -2.17
C GLY A 36 15.60 4.60 -1.92
N TYR A 37 14.51 5.33 -1.66
CA TYR A 37 13.18 4.77 -1.44
C TYR A 37 12.24 5.08 -2.60
N GLU A 38 11.41 4.10 -2.96
CA GLU A 38 10.32 4.26 -3.89
C GLU A 38 9.08 3.59 -3.29
N LEU A 39 8.00 4.36 -3.15
CA LEU A 39 6.71 3.82 -2.71
C LEU A 39 5.85 3.52 -3.92
N LEU A 40 5.14 2.40 -3.88
CA LEU A 40 4.23 1.97 -4.94
C LEU A 40 2.81 1.88 -4.39
N MET A 41 1.85 2.38 -5.17
CA MET A 41 0.43 2.27 -4.88
C MET A 41 -0.23 1.39 -5.94
N PRO A 42 -0.89 0.28 -5.56
CA PRO A 42 -1.63 -0.51 -6.55
C PRO A 42 -2.68 0.35 -7.26
N ALA A 43 -2.79 0.20 -8.57
CA ALA A 43 -3.71 1.03 -9.37
C ALA A 43 -5.15 0.98 -8.87
N HIS A 44 -5.64 -0.20 -8.47
CA HIS A 44 -7.00 -0.34 -7.96
C HIS A 44 -7.22 0.33 -6.60
N SER A 45 -6.15 0.57 -5.86
CA SER A 45 -6.23 1.33 -4.60
C SER A 45 -6.76 2.74 -4.82
N ALA A 46 -6.46 3.34 -5.98
CA ALA A 46 -6.96 4.68 -6.29
C ALA A 46 -8.48 4.73 -6.30
N ALA A 47 -9.13 3.73 -6.89
CA ALA A 47 -10.59 3.65 -6.92
C ALA A 47 -11.17 3.45 -5.52
N THR A 48 -10.56 2.59 -4.72
CA THR A 48 -11.00 2.33 -3.35
C THR A 48 -10.85 3.57 -2.46
N ILE A 49 -9.70 4.24 -2.56
CA ILE A 49 -9.46 5.49 -1.83
C ILE A 49 -10.48 6.55 -2.23
N ALA A 50 -10.71 6.73 -3.53
CA ALA A 50 -11.69 7.68 -4.04
C ALA A 50 -13.07 7.42 -3.45
N TYR A 51 -13.53 6.18 -3.50
CA TYR A 51 -14.84 5.80 -2.99
C TYR A 51 -14.99 6.05 -1.48
N ILE A 52 -14.02 5.58 -0.70
CA ILE A 52 -14.10 5.67 0.76
C ILE A 52 -13.96 7.12 1.23
N VAL A 53 -13.01 7.88 0.68
CA VAL A 53 -12.82 9.28 1.09
C VAL A 53 -14.00 10.12 0.66
N GLU A 54 -14.53 9.91 -0.55
CA GLU A 54 -15.70 10.64 -1.02
C GLU A 54 -16.92 10.39 -0.13
N SER A 55 -17.13 9.13 0.29
CA SER A 55 -18.24 8.78 1.18
C SER A 55 -18.11 9.41 2.57
N ASN A 56 -16.89 9.62 3.05
CA ASN A 56 -16.64 10.14 4.40
C ASN A 56 -16.41 11.65 4.43
N LYS A 57 -15.77 12.22 3.41
CA LYS A 57 -15.27 13.61 3.42
C LYS A 57 -15.69 14.44 2.21
N GLY A 58 -16.38 13.83 1.25
CA GLY A 58 -16.84 14.49 0.04
C GLY A 58 -15.84 14.43 -1.12
N ARG A 59 -16.33 14.85 -2.28
CA ARG A 59 -15.62 14.76 -3.56
C ARG A 59 -14.29 15.53 -3.59
N ASP A 60 -14.30 16.76 -3.08
CA ASP A 60 -13.10 17.62 -3.15
C ASP A 60 -11.97 17.04 -2.31
N LYS A 61 -12.29 16.51 -1.13
CA LYS A 61 -11.30 15.87 -0.27
C LYS A 61 -10.76 14.59 -0.89
N ALA A 62 -11.60 13.80 -1.57
CA ALA A 62 -11.16 12.60 -2.26
C ALA A 62 -10.15 12.93 -3.36
N ARG A 63 -10.43 13.94 -4.17
CA ARG A 63 -9.53 14.37 -5.24
C ARG A 63 -8.22 14.91 -4.69
N GLN A 64 -8.29 15.70 -3.63
CA GLN A 64 -7.10 16.24 -2.96
C GLN A 64 -6.24 15.10 -2.40
N ALA A 65 -6.85 14.13 -1.73
CA ALA A 65 -6.15 12.99 -1.16
C ALA A 65 -5.43 12.16 -2.23
N LEU A 66 -6.12 11.89 -3.36
CA LEU A 66 -5.49 11.16 -4.47
C LEU A 66 -4.32 11.92 -5.08
N SER A 67 -4.45 13.24 -5.23
CA SER A 67 -3.36 14.06 -5.73
C SER A 67 -2.14 13.98 -4.81
N LEU A 68 -2.35 13.98 -3.49
CA LEU A 68 -1.27 13.81 -2.52
C LEU A 68 -0.62 12.44 -2.63
N CYS A 69 -1.42 11.38 -2.79
CA CYS A 69 -0.89 10.04 -2.98
C CYS A 69 0.00 9.96 -4.22
N LEU A 70 -0.43 10.57 -5.32
CA LEU A 70 0.35 10.59 -6.56
C LEU A 70 1.65 11.38 -6.42
N GLY A 71 1.72 12.29 -5.47
CA GLY A 71 2.93 13.04 -5.17
C GLY A 71 3.98 12.25 -4.39
N ILE A 72 3.58 11.16 -3.74
CA ILE A 72 4.49 10.38 -2.88
C ILE A 72 4.70 8.94 -3.34
N ALA A 73 3.85 8.43 -4.23
CA ALA A 73 3.93 7.04 -4.67
C ALA A 73 3.72 6.94 -6.18
N HIS A 74 4.42 5.98 -6.78
CA HIS A 74 4.16 5.61 -8.18
C HIS A 74 3.03 4.60 -8.24
N VAL A 75 2.16 4.73 -9.23
CA VAL A 75 1.05 3.79 -9.42
C VAL A 75 1.58 2.53 -10.11
N ALA A 76 1.33 1.39 -9.51
CA ALA A 76 1.67 0.08 -10.09
C ALA A 76 0.43 -0.52 -10.73
N ALA A 77 0.53 -0.88 -12.01
CA ALA A 77 -0.61 -1.33 -12.80
C ALA A 77 -1.21 -2.65 -12.28
N LEU A 78 -2.53 -2.75 -12.36
CA LEU A 78 -3.25 -4.00 -12.20
C LEU A 78 -3.74 -4.41 -13.58
N ASP A 79 -2.93 -5.16 -14.31
CA ASP A 79 -3.23 -5.63 -15.65
C ASP A 79 -3.70 -7.09 -15.65
N GLU A 80 -4.04 -7.59 -16.83
CA GLU A 80 -4.52 -8.97 -16.96
C GLU A 80 -3.51 -9.98 -16.39
N THR A 81 -2.22 -9.78 -16.65
CA THR A 81 -1.18 -10.69 -16.18
C THR A 81 -1.13 -10.72 -14.66
N ALA A 82 -1.23 -9.58 -13.99
CA ALA A 82 -1.25 -9.51 -12.54
C ALA A 82 -2.49 -10.17 -11.95
N ILE A 83 -3.66 -9.98 -12.59
CA ILE A 83 -4.90 -10.62 -12.16
C ILE A 83 -4.78 -12.14 -12.27
N LEU A 84 -4.31 -12.65 -13.41
CA LEU A 84 -4.13 -14.09 -13.60
C LEU A 84 -3.13 -14.67 -12.59
N ARG A 85 -2.04 -13.96 -12.34
CA ARG A 85 -1.05 -14.39 -11.35
C ARG A 85 -1.65 -14.44 -9.95
N GLY A 86 -2.39 -13.41 -9.56
CA GLY A 86 -3.05 -13.36 -8.26
C GLY A 86 -4.03 -14.50 -8.07
N LEU A 87 -4.81 -14.81 -9.10
CA LEU A 87 -5.77 -15.91 -9.04
C LEU A 87 -5.08 -17.28 -8.89
N SER A 88 -3.80 -17.38 -9.21
CA SER A 88 -3.03 -18.62 -9.02
C SER A 88 -2.60 -18.83 -7.55
N TYR A 89 -2.65 -17.80 -6.72
CA TYR A 89 -2.36 -17.93 -5.29
C TYR A 89 -3.62 -18.39 -4.55
N ASP A 90 -3.44 -19.15 -3.49
CA ASP A 90 -4.56 -19.64 -2.68
C ASP A 90 -4.87 -18.68 -1.52
N PHE A 91 -5.16 -17.42 -1.85
CA PHE A 91 -5.53 -16.39 -0.88
C PHE A 91 -7.03 -16.46 -0.58
N LYS A 92 -7.41 -16.16 0.65
CA LYS A 92 -8.82 -16.02 1.02
C LYS A 92 -9.44 -14.76 0.42
N ASP A 93 -8.70 -13.65 0.42
CA ASP A 93 -9.14 -12.38 -0.14
C ASP A 93 -8.53 -12.20 -1.52
N THR A 94 -9.39 -12.11 -2.53
CA THR A 94 -8.94 -12.00 -3.93
C THR A 94 -8.20 -10.70 -4.19
N GLU A 95 -8.65 -9.58 -3.61
CA GLU A 95 -7.96 -8.30 -3.78
C GLU A 95 -6.54 -8.36 -3.23
N ASP A 96 -6.34 -8.97 -2.08
CA ASP A 96 -5.01 -9.13 -1.49
C ASP A 96 -4.10 -9.97 -2.38
N SER A 97 -4.65 -10.96 -3.10
CA SER A 97 -3.87 -11.73 -4.06
C SER A 97 -3.37 -10.88 -5.21
N PHE A 98 -4.15 -9.90 -5.65
CA PHE A 98 -3.73 -8.95 -6.69
C PHE A 98 -2.60 -8.06 -6.19
N ILE A 99 -2.68 -7.60 -4.95
CA ILE A 99 -1.62 -6.80 -4.34
C ILE A 99 -0.31 -7.60 -4.29
N ALA A 100 -0.38 -8.86 -3.88
CA ALA A 100 0.80 -9.73 -3.85
C ALA A 100 1.39 -9.95 -5.24
N ALA A 101 0.55 -10.12 -6.26
CA ALA A 101 1.00 -10.30 -7.64
C ALA A 101 1.69 -9.04 -8.18
N ILE A 102 1.14 -7.87 -7.87
CA ILE A 102 1.75 -6.59 -8.25
C ILE A 102 3.11 -6.44 -7.56
N ALA A 103 3.19 -6.76 -6.28
CA ALA A 103 4.43 -6.66 -5.51
C ALA A 103 5.52 -7.56 -6.10
N GLU A 104 5.17 -8.78 -6.49
CA GLU A 104 6.11 -9.70 -7.11
C GLU A 104 6.62 -9.17 -8.44
N ARG A 105 5.72 -8.70 -9.31
CA ARG A 105 6.08 -8.17 -10.63
C ARG A 105 6.98 -6.95 -10.52
N GLU A 106 6.67 -6.04 -9.59
CA GLU A 106 7.43 -4.81 -9.40
C GLU A 106 8.72 -5.03 -8.61
N GLN A 107 8.97 -6.27 -8.18
CA GLN A 107 10.13 -6.60 -7.37
C GLN A 107 10.20 -5.74 -6.10
N ALA A 108 9.06 -5.57 -5.45
CA ALA A 108 9.00 -4.86 -4.19
C ALA A 108 9.76 -5.64 -3.11
N ASP A 109 10.43 -4.93 -2.23
CA ASP A 109 11.17 -5.53 -1.11
C ASP A 109 10.22 -5.97 0.00
N ALA A 110 9.10 -5.29 0.14
CA ALA A 110 8.09 -5.63 1.14
C ALA A 110 6.73 -5.04 0.75
N ILE A 111 5.67 -5.65 1.30
CA ILE A 111 4.32 -5.10 1.29
C ILE A 111 4.10 -4.50 2.68
N ILE A 112 3.78 -3.22 2.74
CA ILE A 112 3.46 -2.54 3.99
C ILE A 112 1.95 -2.61 4.20
N THR A 113 1.52 -3.29 5.25
CA THR A 113 0.11 -3.56 5.52
C THR A 113 -0.14 -3.74 7.02
N ASN A 114 -1.33 -3.38 7.48
CA ASN A 114 -1.75 -3.69 8.85
C ASN A 114 -2.38 -5.09 8.97
N ASN A 115 -2.56 -5.80 7.84
CA ASN A 115 -3.18 -7.12 7.80
C ASN A 115 -2.18 -8.20 7.34
N VAL A 116 -1.04 -8.27 8.00
CA VAL A 116 0.08 -9.17 7.63
C VAL A 116 -0.38 -10.62 7.48
N LYS A 117 -1.28 -11.07 8.34
CA LYS A 117 -1.79 -12.45 8.31
C LYS A 117 -2.49 -12.81 7.00
N ASP A 118 -3.02 -11.81 6.29
CA ASP A 118 -3.71 -12.05 5.01
C ASP A 118 -2.73 -12.26 3.85
N PHE A 119 -1.44 -12.04 4.10
CA PHE A 119 -0.38 -12.14 3.08
C PHE A 119 0.61 -13.26 3.35
N THR A 120 0.25 -14.27 4.17
CA THR A 120 1.18 -15.36 4.52
C THR A 120 1.62 -16.17 3.29
N LEU A 121 0.78 -16.23 2.24
CA LEU A 121 1.10 -16.95 1.02
C LEU A 121 1.74 -16.06 -0.05
N SER A 122 2.01 -14.80 0.27
CA SER A 122 2.62 -13.87 -0.68
C SER A 122 4.09 -14.21 -0.94
N PRO A 123 4.54 -14.16 -2.20
CA PRO A 123 5.97 -14.32 -2.52
C PRO A 123 6.81 -13.14 -2.04
N VAL A 124 6.19 -11.98 -1.78
CA VAL A 124 6.86 -10.81 -1.23
C VAL A 124 6.46 -10.69 0.25
N PRO A 125 7.42 -10.51 1.17
CA PRO A 125 7.10 -10.46 2.59
C PRO A 125 6.24 -9.25 2.93
N ALA A 126 5.29 -9.44 3.85
CA ALA A 126 4.43 -8.39 4.36
C ALA A 126 4.85 -8.02 5.79
N VAL A 127 4.80 -6.73 6.09
CA VAL A 127 5.22 -6.20 7.39
C VAL A 127 4.35 -4.99 7.74
N THR A 128 4.06 -4.80 9.03
CA THR A 128 3.30 -3.64 9.45
C THR A 128 4.14 -2.36 9.37
N PRO A 129 3.51 -1.18 9.25
CA PRO A 129 4.23 0.08 9.31
C PRO A 129 5.11 0.19 10.57
N ALA A 130 4.58 -0.16 11.74
CA ALA A 130 5.33 -0.09 12.99
C ALA A 130 6.55 -1.02 12.99
N GLU A 131 6.39 -2.25 12.51
CA GLU A 131 7.50 -3.20 12.42
C GLU A 131 8.57 -2.74 11.45
N TYR A 132 8.17 -2.18 10.30
CA TYR A 132 9.12 -1.68 9.33
C TYR A 132 9.96 -0.54 9.90
N LEU A 133 9.30 0.41 10.58
CA LEU A 133 10.00 1.53 11.23
C LEU A 133 10.96 1.05 12.32
N ALA A 134 10.55 0.03 13.09
CA ALA A 134 11.41 -0.55 14.12
C ALA A 134 12.68 -1.17 13.51
N ARG A 135 12.56 -1.82 12.35
CA ARG A 135 13.72 -2.37 11.64
C ARG A 135 14.66 -1.27 11.16
N LEU A 136 14.12 -0.17 10.65
CA LEU A 136 14.93 0.97 10.22
C LEU A 136 15.68 1.59 11.41
N ALA A 137 15.04 1.72 12.55
CA ALA A 137 15.66 2.28 13.74
C ALA A 137 16.77 1.41 14.30
N ALA A 138 16.76 0.10 14.02
CA ALA A 138 17.77 -0.85 14.47
C ALA A 138 19.02 -0.90 13.58
N GLU A 139 18.97 -0.27 12.42
CA GLU A 139 20.09 -0.22 11.46
C GLU A 139 21.21 0.73 11.87
#